data_720d3fa2877e4196f0bc86d47757750c
#
_entry.id   720d3fa2877e4196f0bc86d47757750c
#
_cell.length_a   1.000
_cell.length_b   1.000
_cell.length_c   1.000
_cell.angle_alpha   90.00
_cell.angle_beta   90.00
_cell.angle_gamma   90.00
#
_symmetry.space_group_name_H-M   'P 1'
#
loop_
_entity.id
_entity.type
_entity.pdbx_description
1 polymer ?
#
loop_
_entity_poly.entity_id
_entity_poly.type
_entity_poly.pdbx_seq_one_letter_code
_entity_poly.pdbx_strand_id
1 'polypeptide(L)'
;MIENRPGTTAIAHTVLLLGVLAVGFPVYLAFVASTQTSAEIVQNVPMSLLPGSHLVDTYRLALFGGETSYGSRIPPAGRMLWVSFVTAIVIAVGKIAISMLSAFAIVYFRFPFRGLVFWMIFITLMLPVEVRILPTYKVVADLNMLNSYTGLTLPLIASATATFLFRQFFLTVPDELTEAARIDGAGPLRFFKDVLLPLSKTSMAALFVIQFIYGWNQYLWPLLMTTTEDMYPIVMGIKRMFAGGDAANEWNVIMATAILAMIPPALVVVL
;
A
#
# COMPACT_ATOMS: atom_id res chain seq x y z
N MET A 1 38.01 3.16 -13.18
CA MET A 1 37.90 3.83 -14.50
C MET A 1 36.54 3.48 -15.05
N ILE A 2 35.62 4.44 -15.16
CA ILE A 2 34.35 4.26 -15.84
C ILE A 2 34.64 4.46 -17.32
N GLU A 3 34.75 3.36 -18.07
CA GLU A 3 35.01 3.38 -19.50
C GLU A 3 33.74 3.91 -20.22
N ASN A 4 33.82 5.10 -20.74
CA ASN A 4 32.72 5.78 -21.40
C ASN A 4 32.55 5.17 -22.81
N ARG A 5 31.67 4.15 -22.93
CA ARG A 5 31.35 3.48 -24.21
C ARG A 5 30.03 4.01 -24.73
N PRO A 6 30.01 5.05 -25.58
CA PRO A 6 28.77 5.72 -26.01
C PRO A 6 27.79 4.75 -26.70
N GLY A 7 28.29 3.74 -27.44
CA GLY A 7 27.43 2.75 -28.08
C GLY A 7 26.67 1.85 -27.11
N THR A 8 27.36 1.32 -26.07
CA THR A 8 26.70 0.51 -25.04
C THR A 8 25.73 1.32 -24.20
N THR A 9 26.04 2.58 -23.92
CA THR A 9 25.16 3.51 -23.22
C THR A 9 23.89 3.79 -24.03
N ALA A 10 24.01 4.02 -25.34
CA ALA A 10 22.87 4.22 -26.23
C ALA A 10 21.97 2.97 -26.28
N ILE A 11 22.53 1.79 -26.43
CA ILE A 11 21.78 0.52 -26.40
C ILE A 11 21.04 0.36 -25.06
N ALA A 12 21.72 0.60 -23.94
CA ALA A 12 21.10 0.50 -22.62
C ALA A 12 19.90 1.45 -22.46
N HIS A 13 20.04 2.71 -22.89
CA HIS A 13 18.93 3.67 -22.86
C HIS A 13 17.79 3.26 -23.77
N THR A 14 18.08 2.73 -24.97
CA THR A 14 17.04 2.24 -25.88
C THR A 14 16.26 1.08 -25.27
N VAL A 15 16.94 0.11 -24.67
CA VAL A 15 16.29 -1.03 -23.99
C VAL A 15 15.43 -0.54 -22.81
N LEU A 16 15.94 0.41 -22.02
CA LEU A 16 15.20 0.98 -20.90
C LEU A 16 13.94 1.74 -21.39
N LEU A 17 14.08 2.55 -22.43
CA LEU A 17 12.92 3.27 -23.01
C LEU A 17 11.86 2.32 -23.57
N LEU A 18 12.26 1.28 -24.29
CA LEU A 18 11.34 0.26 -24.78
C LEU A 18 10.65 -0.47 -23.62
N GLY A 19 11.38 -0.77 -22.54
CA GLY A 19 10.82 -1.35 -21.31
C GLY A 19 9.79 -0.43 -20.67
N VAL A 20 10.10 0.86 -20.53
CA VAL A 20 9.15 1.87 -19.98
C VAL A 20 7.91 1.99 -20.84
N LEU A 21 8.07 2.03 -22.18
CA LEU A 21 6.93 2.08 -23.10
C LEU A 21 6.06 0.83 -23.00
N ALA A 22 6.68 -0.35 -22.95
CA ALA A 22 5.95 -1.62 -22.83
C ALA A 22 5.15 -1.71 -21.51
N VAL A 23 5.74 -1.30 -20.38
CA VAL A 23 5.06 -1.30 -19.07
C VAL A 23 4.04 -0.16 -18.96
N GLY A 24 4.32 0.99 -19.55
CA GLY A 24 3.41 2.16 -19.54
C GLY A 24 2.21 2.01 -20.47
N PHE A 25 2.32 1.17 -21.50
CA PHE A 25 1.27 1.03 -22.52
C PHE A 25 -0.09 0.58 -21.94
N PRO A 26 -0.21 -0.41 -21.05
CA PRO A 26 -1.48 -0.75 -20.42
C PRO A 26 -2.08 0.40 -19.60
N VAL A 27 -1.24 1.21 -18.94
CA VAL A 27 -1.69 2.39 -18.19
C VAL A 27 -2.22 3.46 -19.14
N TYR A 28 -1.54 3.67 -20.27
CA TYR A 28 -2.01 4.54 -21.33
C TYR A 28 -3.36 4.08 -21.89
N LEU A 29 -3.52 2.79 -22.16
CA LEU A 29 -4.81 2.23 -22.63
C LEU A 29 -5.92 2.44 -21.60
N ALA A 30 -5.66 2.22 -20.31
CA ALA A 30 -6.63 2.49 -19.26
C ALA A 30 -7.01 3.98 -19.21
N PHE A 31 -6.03 4.89 -19.38
CA PHE A 31 -6.30 6.32 -19.47
C PHE A 31 -7.16 6.66 -20.68
N VAL A 32 -6.83 6.16 -21.87
CA VAL A 32 -7.62 6.39 -23.08
C VAL A 32 -9.04 5.86 -22.91
N ALA A 33 -9.20 4.63 -22.41
CA ALA A 33 -10.50 4.05 -22.14
C ALA A 33 -11.32 4.89 -21.14
N SER A 34 -10.69 5.49 -20.14
CA SER A 34 -11.38 6.38 -19.18
C SER A 34 -11.94 7.66 -19.80
N THR A 35 -11.52 8.01 -21.03
CA THR A 35 -11.97 9.22 -21.74
C THR A 35 -13.05 8.95 -22.80
N GLN A 36 -13.36 7.68 -23.05
CA GLN A 36 -14.36 7.22 -24.02
C GLN A 36 -15.66 6.84 -23.31
N THR A 37 -16.71 6.55 -24.06
CA THR A 37 -17.93 5.92 -23.51
C THR A 37 -17.76 4.41 -23.44
N SER A 38 -18.49 3.75 -22.51
CA SER A 38 -18.49 2.28 -22.43
C SER A 38 -18.92 1.62 -23.74
N ALA A 39 -19.84 2.22 -24.47
CA ALA A 39 -20.28 1.75 -25.78
C ALA A 39 -19.16 1.81 -26.84
N GLU A 40 -18.39 2.92 -26.89
CA GLU A 40 -17.25 3.04 -27.80
C GLU A 40 -16.16 2.02 -27.51
N ILE A 41 -15.89 1.74 -26.24
CA ILE A 41 -14.88 0.74 -25.83
C ILE A 41 -15.27 -0.67 -26.27
N VAL A 42 -16.55 -1.04 -26.13
CA VAL A 42 -17.02 -2.40 -26.44
C VAL A 42 -17.25 -2.61 -27.94
N GLN A 43 -17.73 -1.59 -28.66
CA GLN A 43 -18.07 -1.70 -30.08
C GLN A 43 -16.87 -1.56 -31.01
N ASN A 44 -15.85 -0.79 -30.60
CA ASN A 44 -14.65 -0.61 -31.43
C ASN A 44 -13.62 -1.70 -31.14
N VAL A 45 -13.43 -2.63 -32.05
CA VAL A 45 -12.41 -3.68 -31.96
C VAL A 45 -11.48 -3.58 -33.19
N PRO A 46 -10.20 -3.19 -33.00
CA PRO A 46 -9.54 -2.81 -31.75
C PRO A 46 -9.99 -1.44 -31.21
N MET A 47 -9.89 -1.26 -29.89
CA MET A 47 -10.22 0.01 -29.22
C MET A 47 -9.38 1.16 -29.80
N SER A 48 -9.97 2.35 -29.94
CA SER A 48 -9.24 3.55 -30.35
C SER A 48 -8.11 3.87 -29.38
N LEU A 49 -6.94 4.19 -29.91
CA LEU A 49 -5.78 4.61 -29.12
C LEU A 49 -5.77 6.13 -28.85
N LEU A 50 -6.75 6.87 -29.35
CA LEU A 50 -6.87 8.31 -29.15
C LEU A 50 -7.85 8.61 -27.99
N PRO A 51 -7.53 9.58 -27.11
CA PRO A 51 -8.43 10.00 -26.06
C PRO A 51 -9.77 10.51 -26.64
N GLY A 52 -10.87 10.16 -25.95
CA GLY A 52 -12.21 10.64 -26.25
C GLY A 52 -12.51 12.00 -25.58
N SER A 53 -13.76 12.48 -25.73
CA SER A 53 -14.20 13.78 -25.20
C SER A 53 -14.88 13.70 -23.83
N HIS A 54 -15.04 12.50 -23.24
CA HIS A 54 -15.84 12.27 -22.02
C HIS A 54 -15.04 12.27 -20.72
N LEU A 55 -13.78 12.77 -20.73
CA LEU A 55 -12.89 12.76 -19.59
C LEU A 55 -13.53 13.38 -18.33
N VAL A 56 -14.05 14.60 -18.45
CA VAL A 56 -14.57 15.35 -17.28
C VAL A 56 -15.79 14.64 -16.67
N ASP A 57 -16.73 14.21 -17.50
CA ASP A 57 -17.95 13.56 -17.06
C ASP A 57 -17.66 12.19 -16.41
N THR A 58 -16.78 11.40 -17.01
CA THR A 58 -16.36 10.10 -16.49
C THR A 58 -15.67 10.22 -15.13
N TYR A 59 -14.70 11.15 -15.00
CA TYR A 59 -13.97 11.33 -13.74
C TYR A 59 -14.85 11.94 -12.65
N ARG A 60 -15.80 12.82 -13.01
CA ARG A 60 -16.80 13.33 -12.07
C ARG A 60 -17.70 12.20 -11.55
N LEU A 61 -18.21 11.35 -12.46
CA LEU A 61 -19.02 10.20 -12.09
C LEU A 61 -18.23 9.20 -11.25
N ALA A 62 -16.96 8.92 -11.62
CA ALA A 62 -16.10 8.05 -10.83
C ALA A 62 -15.86 8.58 -9.42
N LEU A 63 -15.53 9.86 -9.24
CA LEU A 63 -15.20 10.44 -7.95
C LEU A 63 -16.38 10.56 -7.01
N PHE A 64 -17.52 11.03 -7.51
CA PHE A 64 -18.70 11.37 -6.70
C PHE A 64 -19.78 10.29 -6.70
N GLY A 65 -19.64 9.30 -7.58
CA GLY A 65 -20.67 8.29 -7.79
C GLY A 65 -21.89 8.87 -8.51
N GLY A 66 -22.87 8.03 -8.72
CA GLY A 66 -24.13 8.42 -9.36
C GLY A 66 -24.80 7.24 -10.06
N GLU A 67 -25.79 7.55 -10.86
CA GLU A 67 -26.44 6.58 -11.75
C GLU A 67 -26.02 6.88 -13.19
N THR A 68 -25.72 5.82 -13.92
CA THR A 68 -25.42 5.91 -15.36
C THR A 68 -26.69 6.03 -16.17
N SER A 69 -26.58 6.42 -17.43
CA SER A 69 -27.69 6.48 -18.38
C SER A 69 -28.40 5.12 -18.55
N TYR A 70 -27.75 4.03 -18.15
CA TYR A 70 -28.30 2.67 -18.20
C TYR A 70 -28.86 2.21 -16.83
N GLY A 71 -28.97 3.10 -15.83
CA GLY A 71 -29.48 2.78 -14.49
C GLY A 71 -28.52 2.03 -13.58
N SER A 72 -27.26 1.89 -13.97
CA SER A 72 -26.23 1.28 -13.11
C SER A 72 -25.78 2.28 -12.05
N ARG A 73 -25.79 1.86 -10.78
CA ARG A 73 -25.25 2.67 -9.68
C ARG A 73 -23.74 2.53 -9.58
N ILE A 74 -23.05 3.66 -9.64
CA ILE A 74 -21.60 3.76 -9.47
C ILE A 74 -21.29 4.21 -8.03
N PRO A 75 -20.52 3.43 -7.26
CA PRO A 75 -20.08 3.86 -5.94
C PRO A 75 -19.02 4.97 -6.04
N PRO A 76 -19.00 5.93 -5.09
CA PRO A 76 -18.10 7.07 -5.14
C PRO A 76 -16.64 6.64 -4.85
N ALA A 77 -15.76 6.68 -5.86
CA ALA A 77 -14.33 6.38 -5.71
C ALA A 77 -13.63 7.33 -4.72
N GLY A 78 -14.09 8.56 -4.57
CA GLY A 78 -13.55 9.50 -3.59
C GLY A 78 -13.62 8.96 -2.16
N ARG A 79 -14.74 8.31 -1.78
CA ARG A 79 -14.89 7.66 -0.48
C ARG A 79 -13.94 6.46 -0.35
N MET A 80 -13.87 5.62 -1.39
CA MET A 80 -13.00 4.44 -1.41
C MET A 80 -11.50 4.82 -1.33
N LEU A 81 -11.10 5.88 -2.03
CA LEU A 81 -9.76 6.45 -1.95
C LEU A 81 -9.43 6.93 -0.53
N TRP A 82 -10.37 7.61 0.13
CA TRP A 82 -10.21 8.04 1.51
C TRP A 82 -10.04 6.87 2.47
N VAL A 83 -10.90 5.84 2.37
CA VAL A 83 -10.78 4.63 3.19
C VAL A 83 -9.43 3.96 2.97
N SER A 84 -8.98 3.79 1.71
CA SER A 84 -7.67 3.25 1.40
C SER A 84 -6.52 4.09 1.96
N PHE A 85 -6.61 5.41 1.85
CA PHE A 85 -5.58 6.32 2.34
C PHE A 85 -5.43 6.21 3.86
N VAL A 86 -6.53 6.29 4.60
CA VAL A 86 -6.51 6.16 6.06
C VAL A 86 -5.99 4.78 6.48
N THR A 87 -6.48 3.71 5.86
CA THR A 87 -6.04 2.35 6.20
C THR A 87 -4.56 2.13 5.88
N ALA A 88 -4.08 2.58 4.72
CA ALA A 88 -2.67 2.44 4.34
C ALA A 88 -1.73 3.23 5.27
N ILE A 89 -2.08 4.47 5.63
CA ILE A 89 -1.30 5.29 6.58
C ILE A 89 -1.27 4.63 7.95
N VAL A 90 -2.41 4.22 8.50
CA VAL A 90 -2.48 3.61 9.84
C VAL A 90 -1.71 2.29 9.88
N ILE A 91 -1.81 1.47 8.85
CA ILE A 91 -1.04 0.22 8.75
C ILE A 91 0.46 0.53 8.66
N ALA A 92 0.88 1.45 7.80
CA ALA A 92 2.30 1.77 7.62
C ALA A 92 2.92 2.36 8.90
N VAL A 93 2.29 3.38 9.48
CA VAL A 93 2.77 4.02 10.71
C VAL A 93 2.73 3.06 11.89
N GLY A 94 1.64 2.29 12.05
CA GLY A 94 1.47 1.31 13.11
C GLY A 94 2.54 0.21 13.05
N LYS A 95 2.80 -0.34 11.85
CA LYS A 95 3.87 -1.33 11.65
C LYS A 95 5.25 -0.77 12.00
N ILE A 96 5.58 0.43 11.55
CA ILE A 96 6.86 1.08 11.85
C ILE A 96 7.00 1.29 13.35
N ALA A 97 6.00 1.88 14.00
CA ALA A 97 6.04 2.20 15.42
C ALA A 97 6.22 0.94 16.29
N ILE A 98 5.37 -0.08 16.11
CA ILE A 98 5.44 -1.32 16.90
C ILE A 98 6.75 -2.07 16.62
N SER A 99 7.16 -2.17 15.35
CA SER A 99 8.37 -2.89 14.97
C SER A 99 9.63 -2.22 15.49
N MET A 100 9.68 -0.89 15.48
CA MET A 100 10.80 -0.11 15.98
C MET A 100 10.94 -0.24 17.50
N LEU A 101 9.82 -0.16 18.25
CA LEU A 101 9.80 -0.38 19.68
C LEU A 101 10.17 -1.82 20.05
N SER A 102 9.67 -2.79 19.32
CA SER A 102 10.02 -4.21 19.50
C SER A 102 11.50 -4.47 19.26
N ALA A 103 12.05 -3.94 18.17
CA ALA A 103 13.46 -4.04 17.86
C ALA A 103 14.34 -3.35 18.91
N PHE A 104 13.92 -2.17 19.39
CA PHE A 104 14.58 -1.44 20.46
C PHE A 104 14.65 -2.27 21.75
N ALA A 105 13.52 -2.87 22.14
CA ALA A 105 13.47 -3.73 23.32
C ALA A 105 14.40 -4.94 23.18
N ILE A 106 14.38 -5.60 22.01
CA ILE A 106 15.19 -6.80 21.76
C ILE A 106 16.69 -6.50 21.69
N VAL A 107 17.11 -5.34 21.19
CA VAL A 107 18.55 -5.02 21.04
C VAL A 107 19.13 -4.42 22.30
N TYR A 108 18.48 -3.44 22.91
CA TYR A 108 19.08 -2.62 23.97
C TYR A 108 18.71 -3.03 25.39
N PHE A 109 17.66 -3.85 25.56
CA PHE A 109 17.30 -4.31 26.91
C PHE A 109 17.75 -5.76 27.14
N ARG A 110 18.17 -6.04 28.39
CA ARG A 110 18.50 -7.38 28.86
C ARG A 110 17.32 -7.94 29.66
N PHE A 111 16.60 -8.88 29.07
CA PHE A 111 15.51 -9.60 29.73
C PHE A 111 15.62 -11.10 29.44
N PRO A 112 15.05 -11.96 30.33
CA PRO A 112 15.10 -13.40 30.13
C PRO A 112 14.37 -13.79 28.83
N PHE A 113 14.87 -14.81 28.16
CA PHE A 113 14.30 -15.36 26.92
C PHE A 113 14.25 -14.38 25.72
N ARG A 114 15.02 -13.29 25.73
CA ARG A 114 15.10 -12.31 24.62
C ARG A 114 15.23 -12.96 23.25
N GLY A 115 16.12 -13.97 23.13
CA GLY A 115 16.28 -14.71 21.88
C GLY A 115 15.04 -15.48 21.46
N LEU A 116 14.35 -16.13 22.42
CA LEU A 116 13.12 -16.86 22.17
C LEU A 116 12.00 -15.92 21.69
N VAL A 117 11.84 -14.75 22.30
CA VAL A 117 10.88 -13.73 21.88
C VAL A 117 11.15 -13.30 20.44
N PHE A 118 12.41 -13.04 20.10
CA PHE A 118 12.79 -12.71 18.72
C PHE A 118 12.42 -13.84 17.74
N TRP A 119 12.75 -15.08 18.08
CA TRP A 119 12.43 -16.23 17.25
C TRP A 119 10.92 -16.47 17.12
N MET A 120 10.15 -16.27 18.17
CA MET A 120 8.68 -16.32 18.09
C MET A 120 8.12 -15.30 17.10
N ILE A 121 8.59 -14.04 17.14
CA ILE A 121 8.22 -13.01 16.18
C ILE A 121 8.64 -13.44 14.77
N PHE A 122 9.86 -13.93 14.60
CA PHE A 122 10.42 -14.31 13.31
C PHE A 122 9.66 -15.48 12.66
N ILE A 123 9.28 -16.49 13.44
CA ILE A 123 8.49 -17.64 12.94
C ILE A 123 7.14 -17.21 12.37
N THR A 124 6.55 -16.11 12.85
CA THR A 124 5.30 -15.59 12.30
C THR A 124 5.40 -15.14 10.83
N LEU A 125 6.63 -14.87 10.32
CA LEU A 125 6.88 -14.63 8.90
C LEU A 125 6.58 -15.86 8.03
N MET A 126 6.76 -17.04 8.59
CA MET A 126 6.60 -18.30 7.85
C MET A 126 5.13 -18.72 7.73
N LEU A 127 4.24 -18.12 8.52
CA LEU A 127 2.82 -18.41 8.46
C LEU A 127 2.15 -17.65 7.31
N PRO A 128 1.64 -18.33 6.27
CA PRO A 128 0.87 -17.70 5.21
C PRO A 128 -0.32 -16.93 5.78
N VAL A 129 -0.65 -15.79 5.17
CA VAL A 129 -1.79 -14.95 5.60
C VAL A 129 -3.09 -15.76 5.55
N GLU A 130 -3.22 -16.63 4.57
CA GLU A 130 -4.39 -17.47 4.31
C GLU A 130 -4.70 -18.40 5.49
N VAL A 131 -3.68 -18.91 6.16
CA VAL A 131 -3.86 -19.84 7.31
C VAL A 131 -4.43 -19.11 8.53
N ARG A 132 -4.04 -17.86 8.74
CA ARG A 132 -4.44 -17.06 9.92
C ARG A 132 -5.65 -16.15 9.68
N ILE A 133 -6.13 -16.01 8.43
CA ILE A 133 -7.17 -15.04 8.09
C ILE A 133 -8.49 -15.35 8.79
N LEU A 134 -8.94 -16.60 8.79
CA LEU A 134 -10.20 -17.01 9.42
C LEU A 134 -10.18 -16.88 10.96
N PRO A 135 -9.15 -17.36 11.67
CA PRO A 135 -9.05 -17.11 13.11
C PRO A 135 -9.02 -15.63 13.47
N THR A 136 -8.30 -14.81 12.69
CA THR A 136 -8.25 -13.36 12.91
C THR A 136 -9.60 -12.69 12.64
N TYR A 137 -10.30 -13.12 11.58
CA TYR A 137 -11.68 -12.67 11.30
C TYR A 137 -12.60 -12.92 12.50
N LYS A 138 -12.57 -14.14 13.06
CA LYS A 138 -13.40 -14.47 14.21
C LYS A 138 -13.15 -13.53 15.38
N VAL A 139 -11.89 -13.28 15.73
CA VAL A 139 -11.53 -12.33 16.80
C VAL A 139 -12.05 -10.93 16.52
N VAL A 140 -11.89 -10.43 15.29
CA VAL A 140 -12.37 -9.10 14.89
C VAL A 140 -13.89 -9.03 14.97
N ALA A 141 -14.60 -10.09 14.56
CA ALA A 141 -16.05 -10.18 14.64
C ALA A 141 -16.54 -10.24 16.10
N ASP A 142 -15.92 -11.06 16.94
CA ASP A 142 -16.26 -11.19 18.36
C ASP A 142 -16.04 -9.86 19.13
N LEU A 143 -15.08 -9.05 18.69
CA LEU A 143 -14.80 -7.71 19.21
C LEU A 143 -15.68 -6.59 18.58
N ASN A 144 -16.64 -6.94 17.73
CA ASN A 144 -17.52 -5.98 17.01
C ASN A 144 -16.75 -4.92 16.20
N MET A 145 -15.62 -5.31 15.58
CA MET A 145 -14.77 -4.40 14.81
C MET A 145 -15.01 -4.51 13.30
N LEU A 146 -16.00 -5.32 12.84
CA LEU A 146 -16.36 -5.38 11.42
C LEU A 146 -16.86 -3.99 10.94
N ASN A 147 -16.70 -3.71 9.66
CA ASN A 147 -17.11 -2.43 9.05
C ASN A 147 -16.49 -1.20 9.76
N SER A 148 -15.25 -1.30 10.23
CA SER A 148 -14.56 -0.21 10.92
C SER A 148 -13.10 -0.07 10.49
N TYR A 149 -12.54 1.13 10.66
CA TYR A 149 -11.10 1.35 10.44
C TYR A 149 -10.24 0.50 11.36
N THR A 150 -10.68 0.26 12.61
CA THR A 150 -9.97 -0.59 13.55
C THR A 150 -9.88 -2.03 13.06
N GLY A 151 -10.98 -2.60 12.56
CA GLY A 151 -10.99 -3.94 11.97
C GLY A 151 -10.13 -4.06 10.72
N LEU A 152 -10.09 -3.02 9.90
CA LEU A 152 -9.25 -2.97 8.69
C LEU A 152 -7.75 -2.83 9.01
N THR A 153 -7.37 -2.21 10.12
CA THR A 153 -5.98 -1.82 10.37
C THR A 153 -5.32 -2.57 11.52
N LEU A 154 -5.97 -2.68 12.69
CA LEU A 154 -5.35 -3.19 13.91
C LEU A 154 -4.72 -4.58 13.76
N PRO A 155 -5.36 -5.57 13.11
CA PRO A 155 -4.76 -6.89 12.91
C PRO A 155 -3.54 -6.88 11.97
N LEU A 156 -3.35 -5.82 11.19
CA LEU A 156 -2.29 -5.70 10.19
C LEU A 156 -1.10 -4.85 10.65
N ILE A 157 -1.17 -4.17 11.81
CA ILE A 157 -0.06 -3.30 12.28
C ILE A 157 1.14 -4.07 12.85
N ALA A 158 1.02 -5.35 13.14
CA ALA A 158 2.15 -6.19 13.53
C ALA A 158 2.92 -6.66 12.29
N SER A 159 4.24 -6.53 12.31
CA SER A 159 5.10 -6.93 11.19
C SER A 159 6.43 -7.51 11.68
N ALA A 160 6.60 -8.81 11.52
CA ALA A 160 7.87 -9.46 11.84
C ALA A 160 8.99 -9.01 10.88
N THR A 161 8.68 -8.78 9.59
CA THR A 161 9.65 -8.27 8.61
C THR A 161 10.20 -6.90 9.02
N ALA A 162 9.33 -5.96 9.39
CA ALA A 162 9.77 -4.62 9.80
C ALA A 162 10.56 -4.69 11.13
N THR A 163 10.14 -5.54 12.09
CA THR A 163 10.87 -5.77 13.34
C THR A 163 12.27 -6.35 13.07
N PHE A 164 12.37 -7.30 12.15
CA PHE A 164 13.66 -7.86 11.74
C PHE A 164 14.57 -6.80 11.12
N LEU A 165 14.07 -5.99 10.19
CA LEU A 165 14.84 -4.94 9.53
C LEU A 165 15.34 -3.88 10.52
N PHE A 166 14.48 -3.40 11.43
CA PHE A 166 14.92 -2.46 12.48
C PHE A 166 15.91 -3.10 13.43
N ARG A 167 15.73 -4.37 13.80
CA ARG A 167 16.72 -5.08 14.62
C ARG A 167 18.07 -5.16 13.92
N GLN A 168 18.12 -5.51 12.64
CA GLN A 168 19.38 -5.55 11.90
C GLN A 168 20.04 -4.17 11.85
N PHE A 169 19.26 -3.13 11.59
CA PHE A 169 19.76 -1.76 11.60
C PHE A 169 20.29 -1.36 12.99
N PHE A 170 19.58 -1.64 14.07
CA PHE A 170 20.02 -1.28 15.42
C PHE A 170 21.28 -2.01 15.86
N LEU A 171 21.54 -3.21 15.35
CA LEU A 171 22.77 -3.93 15.57
C LEU A 171 23.99 -3.33 14.84
N THR A 172 23.77 -2.44 13.87
CA THR A 172 24.85 -1.71 13.17
C THR A 172 25.17 -0.37 13.83
N VAL A 173 24.37 0.06 14.79
CA VAL A 173 24.61 1.32 15.52
C VAL A 173 25.79 1.11 16.47
N PRO A 174 26.84 1.98 16.41
CA PRO A 174 28.02 1.83 17.28
C PRO A 174 27.68 1.91 18.77
N ASP A 175 28.32 1.07 19.58
CA ASP A 175 28.12 1.02 21.04
C ASP A 175 28.54 2.33 21.70
N GLU A 176 29.49 3.07 21.13
CA GLU A 176 29.98 4.36 21.59
C GLU A 176 28.85 5.39 21.70
N LEU A 177 27.85 5.35 20.82
CA LEU A 177 26.68 6.24 20.92
C LEU A 177 25.80 5.91 22.14
N THR A 178 25.71 4.64 22.50
CA THR A 178 24.98 4.19 23.69
C THR A 178 25.75 4.60 24.97
N GLU A 179 27.06 4.47 24.94
CA GLU A 179 27.93 4.86 26.05
C GLU A 179 27.95 6.37 26.27
N ALA A 180 28.09 7.16 25.18
CA ALA A 180 28.03 8.62 25.24
C ALA A 180 26.66 9.09 25.82
N ALA A 181 25.55 8.53 25.35
CA ALA A 181 24.23 8.86 25.86
C ALA A 181 24.10 8.56 27.38
N ARG A 182 24.72 7.47 27.86
CA ARG A 182 24.73 7.13 29.29
C ARG A 182 25.57 8.11 30.11
N ILE A 183 26.72 8.52 29.59
CA ILE A 183 27.61 9.54 30.22
C ILE A 183 26.84 10.86 30.35
N ASP A 184 26.07 11.24 29.33
CA ASP A 184 25.22 12.43 29.31
C ASP A 184 23.95 12.28 30.18
N GLY A 185 23.77 11.17 30.90
CA GLY A 185 22.64 10.90 31.78
C GLY A 185 21.32 10.63 31.03
N ALA A 186 21.39 10.27 29.75
CA ALA A 186 20.19 9.95 28.98
C ALA A 186 19.62 8.58 29.37
N GLY A 187 18.36 8.55 29.79
CA GLY A 187 17.62 7.31 29.96
C GLY A 187 17.28 6.64 28.63
N PRO A 188 16.81 5.36 28.65
CA PRO A 188 16.54 4.59 27.43
C PRO A 188 15.59 5.28 26.44
N LEU A 189 14.53 5.91 26.92
CA LEU A 189 13.57 6.61 26.06
C LEU A 189 14.17 7.87 25.44
N ARG A 190 15.04 8.58 26.14
CA ARG A 190 15.75 9.72 25.61
C ARG A 190 16.75 9.29 24.53
N PHE A 191 17.51 8.21 24.78
CA PHE A 191 18.37 7.60 23.76
C PHE A 191 17.58 7.18 22.51
N PHE A 192 16.43 6.54 22.69
CA PHE A 192 15.56 6.15 21.57
C PHE A 192 15.12 7.37 20.75
N LYS A 193 14.61 8.42 21.43
CA LYS A 193 14.06 9.61 20.76
C LYS A 193 15.14 10.47 20.12
N ASP A 194 16.24 10.72 20.84
CA ASP A 194 17.23 11.74 20.45
C ASP A 194 18.36 11.16 19.58
N VAL A 195 18.59 9.84 19.62
CA VAL A 195 19.65 9.17 18.87
C VAL A 195 19.08 8.18 17.84
N LEU A 196 18.37 7.14 18.29
CA LEU A 196 17.93 6.08 17.40
C LEU A 196 16.90 6.52 16.37
N LEU A 197 15.91 7.29 16.78
CA LEU A 197 14.85 7.77 15.89
C LEU A 197 15.40 8.64 14.75
N PRO A 198 16.26 9.64 14.99
CA PRO A 198 16.90 10.42 13.94
C PRO A 198 17.79 9.60 13.01
N LEU A 199 18.58 8.65 13.55
CA LEU A 199 19.43 7.76 12.75
C LEU A 199 18.61 6.82 11.85
N SER A 200 17.40 6.47 12.28
CA SER A 200 16.50 5.54 11.56
C SER A 200 15.70 6.19 10.44
N LYS A 201 15.77 7.50 10.22
CA LYS A 201 14.90 8.23 9.27
C LYS A 201 14.87 7.60 7.88
N THR A 202 16.02 7.26 7.33
CA THR A 202 16.12 6.63 6.00
C THR A 202 15.45 5.25 5.97
N SER A 203 15.70 4.42 6.98
CA SER A 203 15.09 3.09 7.10
C SER A 203 13.57 3.20 7.32
N MET A 204 13.13 4.19 8.11
CA MET A 204 11.71 4.47 8.32
C MET A 204 11.03 4.92 7.02
N ALA A 205 11.65 5.81 6.26
CA ALA A 205 11.12 6.28 4.98
C ALA A 205 10.97 5.13 3.97
N ALA A 206 12.01 4.31 3.82
CA ALA A 206 11.96 3.15 2.93
C ALA A 206 10.88 2.14 3.36
N LEU A 207 10.79 1.83 4.66
CA LEU A 207 9.74 0.96 5.18
C LEU A 207 8.35 1.58 5.04
N PHE A 208 8.21 2.90 5.19
CA PHE A 208 6.93 3.59 5.00
C PHE A 208 6.40 3.39 3.58
N VAL A 209 7.22 3.60 2.56
CA VAL A 209 6.82 3.37 1.16
C VAL A 209 6.34 1.93 0.96
N ILE A 210 7.13 0.94 1.41
CA ILE A 210 6.79 -0.48 1.26
C ILE A 210 5.48 -0.82 2.00
N GLN A 211 5.32 -0.35 3.24
CA GLN A 211 4.16 -0.67 4.07
C GLN A 211 2.91 0.10 3.64
N PHE A 212 3.07 1.31 3.12
CA PHE A 212 1.97 2.06 2.52
C PHE A 212 1.42 1.34 1.29
N ILE A 213 2.28 0.93 0.36
CA ILE A 213 1.89 0.16 -0.83
C ILE A 213 1.23 -1.16 -0.42
N TYR A 214 1.77 -1.85 0.59
CA TYR A 214 1.16 -3.06 1.14
C TYR A 214 -0.25 -2.78 1.67
N GLY A 215 -0.43 -1.74 2.49
CA GLY A 215 -1.73 -1.36 3.05
C GLY A 215 -2.73 -0.90 1.99
N TRP A 216 -2.25 -0.16 0.98
CA TRP A 216 -3.05 0.31 -0.15
C TRP A 216 -3.61 -0.82 -1.02
N ASN A 217 -2.79 -1.82 -1.30
CA ASN A 217 -3.15 -2.94 -2.19
C ASN A 217 -3.90 -4.07 -1.47
N GLN A 218 -4.36 -3.86 -0.24
CA GLN A 218 -5.14 -4.87 0.48
C GLN A 218 -6.48 -5.13 -0.24
N TYR A 219 -6.74 -6.40 -0.52
CA TYR A 219 -7.97 -6.87 -1.14
C TYR A 219 -8.69 -7.93 -0.29
N LEU A 220 -7.99 -9.05 0.00
CA LEU A 220 -8.59 -10.20 0.66
C LEU A 220 -9.05 -9.88 2.09
N TRP A 221 -8.25 -9.11 2.84
CA TRP A 221 -8.60 -8.71 4.19
C TRP A 221 -9.84 -7.80 4.25
N PRO A 222 -9.91 -6.67 3.51
CA PRO A 222 -11.10 -5.86 3.44
C PRO A 222 -12.34 -6.62 2.93
N LEU A 223 -12.17 -7.55 1.99
CA LEU A 223 -13.26 -8.36 1.46
C LEU A 223 -14.02 -9.13 2.56
N LEU A 224 -13.31 -9.57 3.59
CA LEU A 224 -13.89 -10.28 4.74
C LEU A 224 -14.39 -9.30 5.82
N MET A 225 -13.69 -8.16 6.01
CA MET A 225 -13.94 -7.23 7.11
C MET A 225 -15.05 -6.24 6.83
N THR A 226 -15.39 -6.00 5.55
CA THR A 226 -16.36 -4.96 5.18
C THR A 226 -17.51 -5.51 4.35
N THR A 227 -18.72 -5.16 4.76
CA THR A 227 -19.97 -5.51 4.06
C THR A 227 -20.72 -4.27 3.57
N THR A 228 -20.34 -3.07 4.04
CA THR A 228 -20.95 -1.79 3.67
C THR A 228 -20.06 -1.03 2.68
N GLU A 229 -20.65 -0.43 1.65
CA GLU A 229 -19.96 0.32 0.60
C GLU A 229 -19.09 1.45 1.15
N ASP A 230 -19.55 2.11 2.23
CA ASP A 230 -18.85 3.23 2.87
C ASP A 230 -17.45 2.86 3.42
N MET A 231 -17.21 1.57 3.65
CA MET A 231 -15.96 1.05 4.21
C MET A 231 -15.12 0.30 3.19
N TYR A 232 -15.49 0.31 1.90
CA TYR A 232 -14.69 -0.37 0.89
C TYR A 232 -13.41 0.41 0.55
N PRO A 233 -12.22 -0.19 0.69
CA PRO A 233 -11.01 0.35 0.09
C PRO A 233 -11.07 0.28 -1.43
N ILE A 234 -10.28 1.15 -2.10
CA ILE A 234 -10.36 1.36 -3.55
C ILE A 234 -10.14 0.08 -4.36
N VAL A 235 -9.16 -0.76 -3.99
CA VAL A 235 -8.85 -2.01 -4.73
C VAL A 235 -10.02 -2.99 -4.66
N MET A 236 -10.64 -3.12 -3.49
CA MET A 236 -11.84 -3.93 -3.32
C MET A 236 -13.03 -3.31 -4.07
N GLY A 237 -13.19 -2.00 -3.98
CA GLY A 237 -14.25 -1.26 -4.67
C GLY A 237 -14.20 -1.45 -6.19
N ILE A 238 -13.03 -1.29 -6.81
CA ILE A 238 -12.84 -1.57 -8.24
C ILE A 238 -13.28 -2.99 -8.58
N LYS A 239 -12.86 -3.98 -7.79
CA LYS A 239 -13.26 -5.37 -8.04
C LYS A 239 -14.78 -5.58 -7.98
N ARG A 240 -15.49 -4.86 -7.12
CA ARG A 240 -16.95 -4.90 -7.02
C ARG A 240 -17.65 -4.29 -8.25
N MET A 241 -17.01 -3.34 -8.93
CA MET A 241 -17.55 -2.73 -10.15
C MET A 241 -17.61 -3.69 -11.34
N PHE A 242 -16.87 -4.81 -11.31
CA PHE A 242 -16.91 -5.86 -12.34
C PHE A 242 -18.06 -6.88 -12.15
N ALA A 243 -19.00 -6.65 -11.27
CA ALA A 243 -19.98 -7.66 -10.87
C ALA A 243 -21.13 -7.90 -11.88
N GLY A 244 -21.24 -7.09 -12.95
CA GLY A 244 -22.39 -7.10 -13.87
C GLY A 244 -22.22 -7.93 -15.16
N GLY A 245 -21.07 -8.58 -15.39
CA GLY A 245 -20.74 -9.19 -16.69
C GLY A 245 -20.27 -8.15 -17.73
N ASP A 246 -19.57 -8.58 -18.77
CA ASP A 246 -18.85 -7.69 -19.68
C ASP A 246 -19.72 -6.62 -20.39
N ALA A 247 -20.96 -6.96 -20.74
CA ALA A 247 -21.87 -6.05 -21.44
C ALA A 247 -22.55 -4.99 -20.54
N ALA A 248 -22.54 -5.21 -19.22
CA ALA A 248 -23.17 -4.33 -18.24
C ALA A 248 -22.16 -3.47 -17.45
N ASN A 249 -20.87 -3.64 -17.71
CA ASN A 249 -19.81 -2.90 -17.02
C ASN A 249 -19.62 -1.52 -17.62
N GLU A 250 -19.52 -0.52 -16.77
CA GLU A 250 -19.12 0.85 -17.15
C GLU A 250 -17.60 0.94 -17.24
N TRP A 251 -17.04 0.41 -18.33
CA TRP A 251 -15.60 0.25 -18.53
C TRP A 251 -14.82 1.56 -18.38
N ASN A 252 -15.35 2.66 -18.89
CA ASN A 252 -14.73 3.98 -18.76
C ASN A 252 -14.63 4.41 -17.30
N VAL A 253 -15.67 4.21 -16.49
CA VAL A 253 -15.69 4.59 -15.07
C VAL A 253 -14.76 3.68 -14.27
N ILE A 254 -14.72 2.38 -14.58
CA ILE A 254 -13.80 1.42 -13.95
C ILE A 254 -12.34 1.83 -14.24
N MET A 255 -12.02 2.18 -15.50
CA MET A 255 -10.68 2.62 -15.88
C MET A 255 -10.32 3.96 -15.26
N ALA A 256 -11.24 4.92 -15.21
CA ALA A 256 -11.04 6.19 -14.49
C ALA A 256 -10.75 5.95 -13.01
N THR A 257 -11.51 5.08 -12.36
CA THR A 257 -11.30 4.69 -10.96
C THR A 257 -9.94 4.02 -10.76
N ALA A 258 -9.52 3.16 -11.69
CA ALA A 258 -8.21 2.53 -11.64
C ALA A 258 -7.05 3.55 -11.79
N ILE A 259 -7.18 4.51 -12.71
CA ILE A 259 -6.19 5.60 -12.85
C ILE A 259 -6.12 6.43 -11.56
N LEU A 260 -7.27 6.82 -10.98
CA LEU A 260 -7.30 7.53 -9.70
C LEU A 260 -6.64 6.73 -8.57
N ALA A 261 -6.86 5.41 -8.55
CA ALA A 261 -6.27 4.52 -7.55
C ALA A 261 -4.74 4.38 -7.67
N MET A 262 -4.15 4.63 -8.83
CA MET A 262 -2.71 4.58 -9.04
C MET A 262 -1.98 5.84 -8.55
N ILE A 263 -2.67 6.98 -8.43
CA ILE A 263 -2.05 8.27 -8.10
C ILE A 263 -1.40 8.26 -6.69
N PRO A 264 -2.08 7.88 -5.59
CA PRO A 264 -1.47 7.96 -4.27
C PRO A 264 -0.23 7.07 -4.08
N PRO A 265 -0.21 5.79 -4.50
CA PRO A 265 1.01 4.99 -4.46
C PRO A 265 2.16 5.58 -5.29
N ALA A 266 1.86 6.10 -6.49
CA ALA A 266 2.86 6.72 -7.35
C ALA A 266 3.48 7.96 -6.68
N LEU A 267 2.66 8.80 -6.05
CA LEU A 267 3.14 9.96 -5.30
C LEU A 267 4.04 9.56 -4.12
N VAL A 268 3.66 8.52 -3.36
CA VAL A 268 4.45 8.04 -2.22
C VAL A 268 5.80 7.44 -2.65
N VAL A 269 5.89 6.87 -3.86
CA VAL A 269 7.17 6.35 -4.39
C VAL A 269 8.10 7.46 -4.87
N VAL A 270 7.54 8.56 -5.40
CA VAL A 270 8.34 9.68 -5.97
C VAL A 270 8.80 10.66 -4.89
N LEU A 271 8.06 10.81 -3.79
CA LEU A 271 8.38 11.70 -2.65
C LEU A 271 9.37 11.06 -1.69
#